data_66de1d9e3a3611b7f05c5239f8f6a00c
#
_entry.id   66de1d9e3a3611b7f05c5239f8f6a00c
#
_cell.length_a   1.000
_cell.length_b   1.000
_cell.length_c   1.000
_cell.angle_alpha   90.00
_cell.angle_beta   90.00
_cell.angle_gamma   90.00
#
_symmetry.space_group_name_H-M   'P 1'
#
loop_
_entity.id
_entity.type
_entity.pdbx_description
1 polymer ?
#
loop_
_entity_poly.entity_id
_entity_poly.type
_entity_poly.pdbx_seq_one_letter_code
_entity_poly.pdbx_strand_id
1 'polypeptide(L)'
;MKTLGKTLFWLVLIFSVVIFILPFWFMVCNSFEEFSYVLPVPPHLVPSRISFAAYEHVLSQSALPRAACNSVVITLLTVCFTVLIASLSAYGFARIDFLGREAVFRIYLFTLMLPGFLGIIPQFLVLQGLGTSQNGLIGTKAGLILLYVGGGICGNTFFLRGHMAALPRELEEAVKIDGGGHMTTFFRVMLPLALPSIGTLAIFCLQGTWEEFFSAKV
;
A
#
# COMPACT_ATOMS: atom_id res chain seq x y z
N MET A 1 15.66 14.32 -40.67
CA MET A 1 15.00 13.18 -40.01
C MET A 1 15.00 13.23 -38.47
N LYS A 2 16.09 13.66 -37.79
CA LYS A 2 16.15 13.72 -36.31
C LYS A 2 15.17 14.73 -35.68
N THR A 3 14.91 15.87 -36.33
CA THR A 3 13.98 16.91 -35.85
C THR A 3 12.52 16.46 -35.93
N LEU A 4 12.12 15.84 -37.03
CA LEU A 4 10.74 15.34 -37.22
C LEU A 4 10.37 14.27 -36.17
N GLY A 5 11.27 13.34 -35.88
CA GLY A 5 11.06 12.33 -34.84
C GLY A 5 10.93 12.95 -33.43
N LYS A 6 11.72 14.01 -33.14
CA LYS A 6 11.63 14.72 -31.87
C LYS A 6 10.30 15.48 -31.73
N THR A 7 9.85 16.12 -32.81
CA THR A 7 8.56 16.83 -32.82
C THR A 7 7.39 15.84 -32.62
N LEU A 8 7.40 14.72 -33.35
CA LEU A 8 6.38 13.69 -33.19
C LEU A 8 6.36 13.13 -31.76
N PHE A 9 7.53 12.87 -31.17
CA PHE A 9 7.64 12.42 -29.77
C PHE A 9 6.98 13.41 -28.80
N TRP A 10 7.27 14.71 -28.93
CA TRP A 10 6.67 15.72 -28.06
C TRP A 10 5.15 15.84 -28.26
N LEU A 11 4.65 15.74 -29.50
CA LEU A 11 3.23 15.76 -29.78
C LEU A 11 2.50 14.58 -29.13
N VAL A 12 3.04 13.36 -29.25
CA VAL A 12 2.48 12.17 -28.63
C VAL A 12 2.51 12.28 -27.11
N LEU A 13 3.60 12.79 -26.55
CA LEU A 13 3.74 12.97 -25.11
C LEU A 13 2.72 13.99 -24.59
N ILE A 14 2.58 15.15 -25.21
CA ILE A 14 1.62 16.18 -24.79
C ILE A 14 0.19 15.63 -24.90
N PHE A 15 -0.13 14.96 -26.00
CA PHE A 15 -1.44 14.36 -26.19
C PHE A 15 -1.76 13.32 -25.11
N SER A 16 -0.81 12.45 -24.79
CA SER A 16 -0.96 11.47 -23.69
C SER A 16 -1.18 12.16 -22.35
N VAL A 17 -0.38 13.18 -22.04
CA VAL A 17 -0.50 13.93 -20.78
C VAL A 17 -1.89 14.57 -20.66
N VAL A 18 -2.38 15.19 -21.75
CA VAL A 18 -3.73 15.81 -21.76
C VAL A 18 -4.81 14.77 -21.51
N ILE A 19 -4.77 13.61 -22.19
CA ILE A 19 -5.76 12.53 -21.97
C ILE A 19 -5.75 12.04 -20.54
N PHE A 20 -4.56 11.83 -19.94
CA PHE A 20 -4.46 11.33 -18.57
C PHE A 20 -4.87 12.37 -17.51
N ILE A 21 -4.63 13.66 -17.76
CA ILE A 21 -4.99 14.73 -16.83
C ILE A 21 -6.48 15.09 -16.92
N LEU A 22 -7.09 14.94 -18.07
CA LEU A 22 -8.47 15.40 -18.34
C LEU A 22 -9.51 14.88 -17.35
N PRO A 23 -9.56 13.59 -16.97
CA PRO A 23 -10.51 13.12 -15.95
C PRO A 23 -10.29 13.74 -14.58
N PHE A 24 -9.03 13.96 -14.18
CA PHE A 24 -8.71 14.65 -12.91
C PHE A 24 -9.09 16.12 -12.95
N TRP A 25 -8.83 16.79 -14.06
CA TRP A 25 -9.25 18.17 -14.28
C TRP A 25 -10.77 18.30 -14.19
N PHE A 26 -11.50 17.41 -14.84
CA PHE A 26 -12.95 17.35 -14.80
C PHE A 26 -13.47 17.15 -13.36
N MET A 27 -12.86 16.23 -12.61
CA MET A 27 -13.19 16.00 -11.20
C MET A 27 -13.00 17.27 -10.35
N VAL A 28 -11.88 17.97 -10.54
CA VAL A 28 -11.60 19.22 -9.82
C VAL A 28 -12.59 20.30 -10.21
N CYS A 29 -12.89 20.48 -11.50
CA CYS A 29 -13.87 21.48 -11.94
C CYS A 29 -15.26 21.21 -11.37
N ASN A 30 -15.73 19.95 -11.40
CA ASN A 30 -17.02 19.58 -10.84
C ASN A 30 -17.10 19.76 -9.33
N SER A 31 -15.98 19.61 -8.61
CA SER A 31 -15.99 19.81 -7.16
C SER A 31 -16.29 21.27 -6.75
N PHE A 32 -16.08 22.22 -7.66
CA PHE A 32 -16.38 23.64 -7.46
C PHE A 32 -17.69 24.10 -8.12
N GLU A 33 -18.41 23.19 -8.81
CA GLU A 33 -19.75 23.51 -9.30
C GLU A 33 -20.77 23.63 -8.16
N GLU A 34 -21.90 24.26 -8.46
CA GLU A 34 -23.02 24.29 -7.53
C GLU A 34 -23.46 22.86 -7.18
N PHE A 35 -23.71 22.59 -5.89
CA PHE A 35 -24.01 21.24 -5.43
C PHE A 35 -25.20 20.64 -6.15
N SER A 36 -24.99 19.54 -6.85
CA SER A 36 -25.99 18.76 -7.57
C SER A 36 -25.68 17.28 -7.54
N TYR A 37 -26.70 16.44 -7.39
CA TYR A 37 -26.55 14.99 -7.51
C TYR A 37 -26.42 14.50 -8.95
N VAL A 38 -26.61 15.39 -9.94
CA VAL A 38 -26.55 15.08 -11.36
C VAL A 38 -25.39 15.82 -11.98
N LEU A 39 -24.49 15.06 -12.63
CA LEU A 39 -23.38 15.65 -13.37
C LEU A 39 -23.92 16.41 -14.60
N PRO A 40 -23.35 17.57 -14.92
CA PRO A 40 -23.76 18.31 -16.12
C PRO A 40 -23.45 17.54 -17.39
N VAL A 41 -24.40 17.56 -18.32
CA VAL A 41 -24.24 16.99 -19.67
C VAL A 41 -24.54 18.08 -20.70
N PRO A 42 -23.56 18.52 -21.50
CA PRO A 42 -22.15 18.06 -21.58
C PRO A 42 -21.32 18.46 -20.35
N PRO A 43 -20.20 17.74 -20.11
CA PRO A 43 -19.31 18.05 -18.98
C PRO A 43 -18.71 19.46 -19.08
N HIS A 44 -18.72 20.21 -17.99
CA HIS A 44 -18.08 21.53 -17.95
C HIS A 44 -16.58 21.37 -17.67
N LEU A 45 -15.75 21.89 -18.56
CA LEU A 45 -14.28 21.92 -18.39
C LEU A 45 -13.80 23.08 -17.52
N VAL A 46 -14.70 24.04 -17.24
CA VAL A 46 -14.48 25.17 -16.34
C VAL A 46 -15.77 25.34 -15.55
N PRO A 47 -15.70 25.52 -14.22
CA PRO A 47 -16.89 25.73 -13.40
C PRO A 47 -17.69 26.93 -13.90
N SER A 48 -19.01 26.79 -14.05
CA SER A 48 -19.90 27.90 -14.43
C SER A 48 -19.98 28.96 -13.34
N ARG A 49 -19.93 28.52 -12.07
CA ARG A 49 -19.80 29.36 -10.88
C ARG A 49 -18.95 28.62 -9.85
N ILE A 50 -17.96 29.31 -9.27
CA ILE A 50 -17.17 28.73 -8.18
C ILE A 50 -18.01 28.73 -6.91
N SER A 51 -18.35 27.53 -6.43
CA SER A 51 -19.11 27.29 -5.22
C SER A 51 -18.39 26.31 -4.30
N PHE A 52 -18.42 26.54 -3.01
CA PHE A 52 -17.91 25.61 -1.99
C PHE A 52 -19.04 24.82 -1.32
N ALA A 53 -20.28 24.94 -1.81
CA ALA A 53 -21.44 24.29 -1.20
C ALA A 53 -21.32 22.77 -1.14
N ALA A 54 -20.68 22.13 -2.14
CA ALA A 54 -20.42 20.70 -2.12
C ALA A 54 -19.48 20.29 -0.96
N TYR A 55 -18.44 21.07 -0.73
CA TYR A 55 -17.50 20.84 0.39
C TYR A 55 -18.16 21.07 1.74
N GLU A 56 -18.95 22.14 1.90
CA GLU A 56 -19.70 22.41 3.11
C GLU A 56 -20.70 21.30 3.42
N HIS A 57 -21.44 20.83 2.41
CA HIS A 57 -22.36 19.72 2.53
C HIS A 57 -21.67 18.44 3.00
N VAL A 58 -20.56 18.07 2.36
CA VAL A 58 -19.79 16.86 2.68
C VAL A 58 -19.17 16.95 4.09
N LEU A 59 -18.61 18.10 4.45
CA LEU A 59 -17.97 18.29 5.75
C LEU A 59 -18.97 18.41 6.90
N SER A 60 -20.18 18.92 6.64
CA SER A 60 -21.26 18.96 7.62
C SER A 60 -21.83 17.60 7.97
N GLN A 61 -21.70 16.62 7.07
CA GLN A 61 -22.07 15.23 7.34
C GLN A 61 -21.00 14.57 8.21
N SER A 62 -21.31 14.25 9.45
CA SER A 62 -20.37 13.62 10.40
C SER A 62 -19.82 12.27 9.97
N ALA A 63 -20.43 11.61 8.99
CA ALA A 63 -20.06 10.28 8.52
C ALA A 63 -18.75 10.30 7.70
N LEU A 64 -18.61 11.21 6.73
CA LEU A 64 -17.45 11.22 5.83
C LEU A 64 -16.14 11.64 6.51
N PRO A 65 -16.07 12.73 7.31
CA PRO A 65 -14.85 13.06 8.03
C PRO A 65 -14.41 11.95 8.99
N ARG A 66 -15.36 11.29 9.65
CA ARG A 66 -15.07 10.14 10.52
C ARG A 66 -14.52 8.96 9.73
N ALA A 67 -15.13 8.63 8.59
CA ALA A 67 -14.65 7.56 7.70
C ALA A 67 -13.24 7.86 7.17
N ALA A 68 -12.99 9.09 6.72
CA ALA A 68 -11.67 9.52 6.28
C ALA A 68 -10.60 9.37 7.38
N CYS A 69 -10.91 9.83 8.60
CA CYS A 69 -10.02 9.63 9.76
C CYS A 69 -9.75 8.15 10.04
N ASN A 70 -10.77 7.30 9.96
CA ASN A 70 -10.60 5.86 10.12
C ASN A 70 -9.70 5.27 9.05
N SER A 71 -9.91 5.62 7.78
CA SER A 71 -9.08 5.16 6.66
C SER A 71 -7.62 5.58 6.83
N VAL A 72 -7.36 6.82 7.23
CA VAL A 72 -5.98 7.30 7.52
C VAL A 72 -5.32 6.47 8.62
N VAL A 73 -6.00 6.27 9.74
CA VAL A 73 -5.44 5.52 10.88
C VAL A 73 -5.18 4.05 10.50
N ILE A 74 -6.15 3.39 9.86
CA ILE A 74 -6.03 1.99 9.45
C ILE A 74 -4.88 1.85 8.45
N THR A 75 -4.83 2.69 7.42
CA THR A 75 -3.80 2.63 6.39
C THR A 75 -2.41 2.87 6.97
N LEU A 76 -2.21 3.91 7.78
CA LEU A 76 -0.90 4.20 8.36
C LEU A 76 -0.41 3.07 9.27
N LEU A 77 -1.28 2.53 10.11
CA LEU A 77 -0.90 1.42 10.99
C LEU A 77 -0.62 0.15 10.18
N THR A 78 -1.43 -0.16 9.17
CA THR A 78 -1.19 -1.29 8.28
C THR A 78 0.15 -1.18 7.57
N VAL A 79 0.45 -0.02 6.98
CA VAL A 79 1.73 0.23 6.29
C VAL A 79 2.90 0.07 7.27
N CYS A 80 2.81 0.68 8.44
CA CYS A 80 3.87 0.61 9.45
C CYS A 80 4.17 -0.83 9.87
N PHE A 81 3.16 -1.60 10.24
CA PHE A 81 3.35 -2.99 10.67
C PHE A 81 3.77 -3.90 9.50
N THR A 82 3.18 -3.75 8.33
CA THR A 82 3.54 -4.54 7.14
C THR A 82 4.99 -4.31 6.74
N VAL A 83 5.41 -3.05 6.65
CA VAL A 83 6.79 -2.68 6.30
C VAL A 83 7.78 -3.23 7.33
N LEU A 84 7.49 -3.06 8.62
CA LEU A 84 8.35 -3.56 9.68
C LEU A 84 8.51 -5.07 9.64
N ILE A 85 7.40 -5.81 9.60
CA ILE A 85 7.41 -7.28 9.62
C ILE A 85 8.00 -7.83 8.32
N ALA A 86 7.64 -7.28 7.18
CA ALA A 86 8.18 -7.70 5.88
C ALA A 86 9.69 -7.44 5.78
N SER A 87 10.18 -6.30 6.30
CA SER A 87 11.62 -6.00 6.30
C SER A 87 12.42 -6.96 7.17
N LEU A 88 11.93 -7.26 8.37
CA LEU A 88 12.57 -8.23 9.27
C LEU A 88 12.55 -9.64 8.65
N SER A 89 11.41 -10.06 8.10
CA SER A 89 11.27 -11.36 7.46
C SER A 89 12.17 -11.47 6.23
N ALA A 90 12.21 -10.41 5.39
CA ALA A 90 13.06 -10.35 4.21
C ALA A 90 14.55 -10.46 4.55
N TYR A 91 14.98 -9.76 5.60
CA TYR A 91 16.35 -9.88 6.11
C TYR A 91 16.65 -11.31 6.58
N GLY A 92 15.75 -11.90 7.37
CA GLY A 92 15.89 -13.27 7.84
C GLY A 92 16.04 -14.27 6.69
N PHE A 93 15.16 -14.19 5.69
CA PHE A 93 15.23 -15.09 4.51
C PHE A 93 16.38 -14.80 3.55
N ALA A 94 16.89 -13.56 3.50
CA ALA A 94 17.98 -13.19 2.60
C ALA A 94 19.35 -13.49 3.18
N ARG A 95 19.54 -13.34 4.50
CA ARG A 95 20.86 -13.20 5.13
C ARG A 95 21.14 -14.17 6.26
N ILE A 96 20.10 -14.68 6.92
CA ILE A 96 20.28 -15.60 8.03
C ILE A 96 20.11 -17.04 7.53
N ASP A 97 21.12 -17.87 7.83
CA ASP A 97 21.04 -19.30 7.55
C ASP A 97 20.40 -20.01 8.74
N PHE A 98 19.20 -20.55 8.55
CA PHE A 98 18.47 -21.34 9.53
C PHE A 98 17.87 -22.59 8.91
N LEU A 99 17.68 -23.62 9.75
CA LEU A 99 17.13 -24.90 9.29
C LEU A 99 15.69 -24.69 8.76
N GLY A 100 15.45 -25.15 7.52
CA GLY A 100 14.13 -25.05 6.89
C GLY A 100 13.85 -23.72 6.18
N ARG A 101 14.82 -22.77 6.11
CA ARG A 101 14.65 -21.46 5.46
C ARG A 101 13.96 -21.54 4.10
N GLU A 102 14.47 -22.39 3.22
CA GLU A 102 13.92 -22.53 1.87
C GLU A 102 12.54 -23.20 1.83
N ALA A 103 12.26 -24.09 2.78
CA ALA A 103 10.94 -24.73 2.89
C ALA A 103 9.89 -23.70 3.33
N VAL A 104 10.17 -22.91 4.37
CA VAL A 104 9.29 -21.84 4.85
C VAL A 104 9.10 -20.77 3.75
N PHE A 105 10.18 -20.39 3.06
CA PHE A 105 10.06 -19.41 1.97
C PHE A 105 9.20 -19.93 0.81
N ARG A 106 9.29 -21.23 0.47
CA ARG A 106 8.40 -21.84 -0.52
C ARG A 106 6.92 -21.80 -0.11
N ILE A 107 6.62 -21.94 1.18
CA ILE A 107 5.25 -21.74 1.69
C ILE A 107 4.78 -20.31 1.44
N TYR A 108 5.62 -19.30 1.69
CA TYR A 108 5.32 -17.90 1.35
C TYR A 108 4.98 -17.74 -0.14
N LEU A 109 5.80 -18.32 -1.03
CA LEU A 109 5.55 -18.27 -2.47
C LEU A 109 4.25 -18.99 -2.86
N PHE A 110 3.97 -20.14 -2.25
CA PHE A 110 2.74 -20.88 -2.50
C PHE A 110 1.50 -20.04 -2.11
N THR A 111 1.56 -19.31 -0.99
CA THR A 111 0.48 -18.42 -0.57
C THR A 111 0.17 -17.34 -1.60
N LEU A 112 1.18 -16.82 -2.32
CA LEU A 112 0.99 -15.83 -3.38
C LEU A 112 0.28 -16.37 -4.62
N MET A 113 0.28 -17.69 -4.82
CA MET A 113 -0.43 -18.34 -5.95
C MET A 113 -1.92 -18.52 -5.67
N LEU A 114 -2.34 -18.42 -4.41
CA LEU A 114 -3.75 -18.56 -4.04
C LEU A 114 -4.51 -17.27 -4.35
N PRO A 115 -5.62 -17.33 -5.08
CA PRO A 115 -6.46 -16.16 -5.29
C PRO A 115 -7.00 -15.62 -3.96
N GLY A 116 -6.82 -14.31 -3.72
CA GLY A 116 -7.17 -13.68 -2.43
C GLY A 116 -8.62 -13.88 -1.99
N PHE A 117 -9.56 -13.96 -2.94
CA PHE A 117 -10.98 -14.17 -2.65
C PHE A 117 -11.28 -15.53 -2.00
N LEU A 118 -10.44 -16.56 -2.20
CA LEU A 118 -10.60 -17.85 -1.54
C LEU A 118 -10.33 -17.77 -0.03
N GLY A 119 -9.59 -16.77 0.39
CA GLY A 119 -9.25 -16.52 1.79
C GLY A 119 -10.37 -15.85 2.61
N ILE A 120 -11.40 -15.29 2.00
CA ILE A 120 -12.40 -14.45 2.70
C ILE A 120 -13.08 -15.20 3.84
N ILE A 121 -13.60 -16.41 3.58
CA ILE A 121 -14.29 -17.21 4.60
C ILE A 121 -13.35 -17.65 5.72
N PRO A 122 -12.16 -18.26 5.43
CA PRO A 122 -11.20 -18.58 6.49
C PRO A 122 -10.76 -17.36 7.30
N GLN A 123 -10.52 -16.23 6.67
CA GLN A 123 -10.13 -14.97 7.34
C GLN A 123 -11.22 -14.50 8.32
N PHE A 124 -12.48 -14.55 7.89
CA PHE A 124 -13.62 -14.23 8.75
C PHE A 124 -13.66 -15.14 9.99
N LEU A 125 -13.53 -16.47 9.81
CA LEU A 125 -13.53 -17.43 10.91
C LEU A 125 -12.36 -17.20 11.88
N VAL A 126 -11.19 -16.87 11.37
CA VAL A 126 -10.01 -16.52 12.20
C VAL A 126 -10.30 -15.26 13.01
N LEU A 127 -10.81 -14.20 12.39
CA LEU A 127 -11.15 -12.96 13.10
C LEU A 127 -12.24 -13.18 14.16
N GLN A 128 -13.21 -14.03 13.87
CA GLN A 128 -14.26 -14.40 14.85
C GLN A 128 -13.68 -15.17 16.03
N GLY A 129 -12.71 -16.03 15.82
CA GLY A 129 -12.03 -16.79 16.86
C GLY A 129 -11.02 -15.98 17.70
N LEU A 130 -10.64 -14.78 17.23
CA LEU A 130 -9.70 -13.91 17.94
C LEU A 130 -10.45 -12.87 18.78
N GLY A 131 -10.03 -12.73 20.03
CA GLY A 131 -10.63 -11.78 20.97
C GLY A 131 -11.59 -12.42 21.97
N THR A 132 -12.10 -11.60 22.89
CA THR A 132 -12.92 -12.03 24.04
C THR A 132 -14.43 -11.78 23.83
N SER A 133 -14.81 -11.07 22.78
CA SER A 133 -16.21 -10.79 22.45
C SER A 133 -16.83 -11.94 21.66
N GLN A 134 -18.17 -12.03 21.63
CA GLN A 134 -18.89 -13.03 20.84
C GLN A 134 -18.57 -12.95 19.33
N ASN A 135 -18.23 -11.77 18.83
CA ASN A 135 -17.87 -11.54 17.43
C ASN A 135 -16.35 -11.49 17.20
N GLY A 136 -15.53 -11.77 18.22
CA GLY A 136 -14.08 -11.68 18.10
C GLY A 136 -13.59 -10.28 17.73
N LEU A 137 -12.77 -10.18 16.69
CA LEU A 137 -12.26 -8.93 16.15
C LEU A 137 -13.06 -8.42 14.94
N ILE A 138 -14.17 -9.07 14.57
CA ILE A 138 -15.01 -8.66 13.44
C ILE A 138 -15.61 -7.27 13.73
N GLY A 139 -15.65 -6.42 12.72
CA GLY A 139 -16.16 -5.05 12.83
C GLY A 139 -15.25 -4.10 13.62
N THR A 140 -14.03 -4.52 13.97
CA THR A 140 -13.06 -3.67 14.68
C THR A 140 -11.94 -3.18 13.75
N LYS A 141 -11.39 -1.99 14.03
CA LYS A 141 -10.20 -1.49 13.32
C LYS A 141 -8.99 -2.42 13.49
N ALA A 142 -8.84 -3.02 14.67
CA ALA A 142 -7.74 -3.95 14.95
C ALA A 142 -7.84 -5.21 14.10
N GLY A 143 -9.04 -5.77 13.94
CA GLY A 143 -9.28 -6.91 13.06
C GLY A 143 -8.94 -6.61 11.62
N LEU A 144 -9.36 -5.44 11.12
CA LEU A 144 -9.07 -5.03 9.75
C LEU A 144 -7.57 -4.80 9.51
N ILE A 145 -6.88 -4.14 10.44
CA ILE A 145 -5.41 -3.96 10.37
C ILE A 145 -4.70 -5.32 10.37
N LEU A 146 -5.09 -6.23 11.25
CA LEU A 146 -4.50 -7.57 11.32
C LEU A 146 -4.66 -8.34 10.01
N LEU A 147 -5.84 -8.26 9.42
CA LEU A 147 -6.17 -8.89 8.15
C LEU A 147 -5.31 -8.34 7.00
N TYR A 148 -5.19 -7.03 6.88
CA TYR A 148 -4.39 -6.38 5.84
C TYR A 148 -2.90 -6.65 6.02
N VAL A 149 -2.38 -6.56 7.25
CA VAL A 149 -0.98 -6.89 7.55
C VAL A 149 -0.71 -8.35 7.20
N GLY A 150 -1.54 -9.28 7.67
CA GLY A 150 -1.38 -10.72 7.41
C GLY A 150 -1.40 -11.04 5.92
N GLY A 151 -2.35 -10.47 5.17
CA GLY A 151 -2.47 -10.65 3.73
C GLY A 151 -1.29 -10.07 2.94
N GLY A 152 -0.67 -8.99 3.44
CA GLY A 152 0.44 -8.31 2.78
C GLY A 152 1.83 -8.90 3.03
N ILE A 153 2.05 -9.61 4.15
CA ILE A 153 3.40 -10.01 4.59
C ILE A 153 4.13 -10.83 3.53
N CYS A 154 3.50 -11.86 2.95
CA CYS A 154 4.18 -12.78 2.04
C CYS A 154 4.72 -12.08 0.79
N GLY A 155 3.88 -11.28 0.12
CA GLY A 155 4.26 -10.55 -1.09
C GLY A 155 5.33 -9.49 -0.83
N ASN A 156 5.16 -8.75 0.24
CA ASN A 156 6.10 -7.69 0.62
C ASN A 156 7.45 -8.26 1.07
N THR A 157 7.47 -9.39 1.78
CA THR A 157 8.68 -10.13 2.12
C THR A 157 9.40 -10.62 0.89
N PHE A 158 8.68 -11.18 -0.09
CA PHE A 158 9.26 -11.64 -1.36
C PHE A 158 9.95 -10.49 -2.10
N PHE A 159 9.28 -9.35 -2.22
CA PHE A 159 9.82 -8.15 -2.88
C PHE A 159 11.11 -7.66 -2.21
N LEU A 160 11.09 -7.46 -0.89
CA LEU A 160 12.26 -6.97 -0.15
C LEU A 160 13.39 -7.98 -0.05
N ARG A 161 13.10 -9.30 0.03
CA ARG A 161 14.13 -10.34 0.03
C ARG A 161 15.02 -10.25 -1.21
N GLY A 162 14.42 -10.05 -2.40
CA GLY A 162 15.18 -9.90 -3.63
C GLY A 162 16.16 -8.72 -3.57
N HIS A 163 15.69 -7.58 -3.06
CA HIS A 163 16.54 -6.42 -2.92
C HIS A 163 17.64 -6.62 -1.86
N MET A 164 17.30 -7.12 -0.68
CA MET A 164 18.29 -7.35 0.38
C MET A 164 19.33 -8.41 -0.02
N ALA A 165 18.95 -9.44 -0.77
CA ALA A 165 19.87 -10.45 -1.27
C ALA A 165 20.90 -9.90 -2.26
N ALA A 166 20.58 -8.82 -2.97
CA ALA A 166 21.47 -8.19 -3.94
C ALA A 166 22.54 -7.29 -3.32
N LEU A 167 22.40 -6.92 -2.05
CA LEU A 167 23.39 -6.08 -1.36
C LEU A 167 24.70 -6.87 -1.12
N PRO A 168 25.89 -6.21 -1.14
CA PRO A 168 27.17 -6.88 -0.88
C PRO A 168 27.25 -7.52 0.51
N ARG A 169 27.83 -8.73 0.61
CA ARG A 169 27.98 -9.43 1.91
C ARG A 169 29.09 -8.84 2.78
N GLU A 170 30.05 -8.18 2.17
CA GLU A 170 31.18 -7.51 2.81
C GLU A 170 30.72 -6.48 3.87
N LEU A 171 29.56 -5.89 3.65
CA LEU A 171 28.96 -4.95 4.61
C LEU A 171 28.56 -5.62 5.95
N GLU A 172 28.12 -6.87 5.88
CA GLU A 172 27.79 -7.65 7.08
C GLU A 172 29.03 -8.17 7.77
N GLU A 173 30.03 -8.57 6.98
CA GLU A 173 31.32 -9.01 7.49
C GLU A 173 32.04 -7.90 8.26
N ALA A 174 31.99 -6.67 7.75
CA ALA A 174 32.53 -5.50 8.46
C ALA A 174 31.86 -5.31 9.82
N VAL A 175 30.51 -5.39 9.89
CA VAL A 175 29.78 -5.27 11.17
C VAL A 175 30.13 -6.40 12.13
N LYS A 176 30.35 -7.62 11.63
CA LYS A 176 30.78 -8.76 12.48
C LYS A 176 32.19 -8.55 13.05
N ILE A 177 33.12 -8.02 12.24
CA ILE A 177 34.47 -7.68 12.69
C ILE A 177 34.42 -6.64 13.83
N ASP A 178 33.51 -5.67 13.72
CA ASP A 178 33.24 -4.66 14.77
C ASP A 178 32.47 -5.21 15.99
N GLY A 179 32.22 -6.54 16.03
CA GLY A 179 31.50 -7.19 17.14
C GLY A 179 29.97 -7.04 17.08
N GLY A 180 29.42 -6.54 15.98
CA GLY A 180 27.98 -6.39 15.81
C GLY A 180 27.27 -7.71 15.45
N GLY A 181 26.07 -7.90 16.02
CA GLY A 181 25.20 -9.04 15.70
C GLY A 181 24.20 -8.73 14.59
N HIS A 182 23.33 -9.71 14.27
CA HIS A 182 22.32 -9.60 13.22
C HIS A 182 21.39 -8.38 13.35
N MET A 183 20.97 -8.02 14.57
CA MET A 183 20.12 -6.84 14.79
C MET A 183 20.88 -5.54 14.50
N THR A 184 22.15 -5.46 14.86
CA THR A 184 23.01 -4.30 14.54
C THR A 184 23.16 -4.18 13.03
N THR A 185 23.46 -5.29 12.35
CA THR A 185 23.54 -5.35 10.89
C THR A 185 22.22 -4.91 10.23
N PHE A 186 21.09 -5.41 10.72
CA PHE A 186 19.79 -5.04 10.17
C PHE A 186 19.50 -3.54 10.31
N PHE A 187 19.54 -3.00 11.53
CA PHE A 187 19.12 -1.62 11.76
C PHE A 187 20.13 -0.57 11.29
N ARG A 188 21.44 -0.85 11.37
CA ARG A 188 22.48 0.13 11.04
C ARG A 188 22.95 0.08 9.60
N VAL A 189 22.79 -1.06 8.91
CA VAL A 189 23.33 -1.23 7.54
C VAL A 189 22.22 -1.60 6.56
N MET A 190 21.55 -2.73 6.78
CA MET A 190 20.62 -3.27 5.79
C MET A 190 19.37 -2.43 5.60
N LEU A 191 18.77 -1.97 6.71
CA LEU A 191 17.55 -1.16 6.69
C LEU A 191 17.80 0.20 6.01
N PRO A 192 18.84 0.99 6.35
CA PRO A 192 19.15 2.24 5.65
C PRO A 192 19.43 2.06 4.15
N LEU A 193 20.16 1.02 3.76
CA LEU A 193 20.44 0.73 2.35
C LEU A 193 19.19 0.29 1.57
N ALA A 194 18.24 -0.37 2.25
CA ALA A 194 16.98 -0.79 1.67
C ALA A 194 15.89 0.29 1.66
N LEU A 195 16.13 1.48 2.26
CA LEU A 195 15.12 2.56 2.34
C LEU A 195 14.44 2.90 1.01
N PRO A 196 15.11 2.98 -0.14
CA PRO A 196 14.44 3.25 -1.41
C PRO A 196 13.40 2.17 -1.78
N SER A 197 13.75 0.90 -1.56
CA SER A 197 12.83 -0.23 -1.83
C SER A 197 11.71 -0.31 -0.79
N ILE A 198 12.01 0.00 0.46
CA ILE A 198 11.03 0.10 1.54
C ILE A 198 10.05 1.23 1.26
N GLY A 199 10.52 2.39 0.76
CA GLY A 199 9.67 3.50 0.34
C GLY A 199 8.70 3.09 -0.78
N THR A 200 9.20 2.38 -1.79
CA THR A 200 8.37 1.83 -2.87
C THR A 200 7.30 0.87 -2.33
N LEU A 201 7.69 -0.03 -1.44
CA LEU A 201 6.79 -0.98 -0.81
C LEU A 201 5.73 -0.27 0.04
N ALA A 202 6.13 0.75 0.81
CA ALA A 202 5.21 1.54 1.62
C ALA A 202 4.15 2.24 0.76
N ILE A 203 4.52 2.77 -0.41
CA ILE A 203 3.59 3.39 -1.36
C ILE A 203 2.61 2.34 -1.90
N PHE A 204 3.07 1.17 -2.34
CA PHE A 204 2.18 0.12 -2.82
C PHE A 204 1.23 -0.40 -1.73
N CYS A 205 1.75 -0.59 -0.52
CA CYS A 205 0.94 -0.99 0.63
C CYS A 205 -0.11 0.06 0.98
N LEU A 206 0.27 1.35 0.96
CA LEU A 206 -0.63 2.47 1.19
C LEU A 206 -1.76 2.48 0.16
N GLN A 207 -1.42 2.42 -1.13
CA GLN A 207 -2.40 2.41 -2.22
C GLN A 207 -3.35 1.21 -2.08
N GLY A 208 -2.82 -0.01 -1.93
CA GLY A 208 -3.64 -1.22 -1.81
C GLY A 208 -4.57 -1.20 -0.60
N THR A 209 -4.11 -0.69 0.55
CA THR A 209 -4.94 -0.58 1.75
C THR A 209 -5.98 0.53 1.63
N TRP A 210 -5.65 1.65 0.99
CA TRP A 210 -6.56 2.77 0.81
C TRP A 210 -7.73 2.46 -0.11
N GLU A 211 -7.48 1.69 -1.18
CA GLU A 211 -8.46 1.32 -2.20
C GLU A 211 -9.29 0.08 -1.81
N GLU A 212 -8.90 -0.63 -0.72
CA GLU A 212 -9.54 -1.87 -0.33
C GLU A 212 -10.96 -1.60 0.21
N PHE A 213 -11.93 -2.32 -0.34
CA PHE A 213 -13.35 -2.14 -0.04
C PHE A 213 -14.01 -3.40 0.53
N PHE A 214 -13.63 -4.59 0.01
CA PHE A 214 -14.35 -5.82 0.32
C PHE A 214 -14.19 -6.27 1.77
N SER A 215 -12.95 -6.29 2.25
CA SER A 215 -12.67 -6.73 3.62
C SER A 215 -13.17 -5.71 4.67
N ALA A 216 -13.24 -4.43 4.30
CA ALA A 216 -13.77 -3.40 5.18
C ALA A 216 -15.29 -3.50 5.39
N LYS A 217 -16.00 -4.23 4.52
CA LYS A 217 -17.46 -4.37 4.56
C LYS A 217 -17.91 -5.66 5.29
N VAL A 218 -17.02 -6.60 5.51
CA VAL A 218 -17.21 -7.86 6.25
C VAL A 218 -16.88 -7.66 7.72
#